data_c8c7e55c96ee2b6610cea15b0b4addaa
#
_entry.id   c8c7e55c96ee2b6610cea15b0b4addaa
#
_cell.length_a   1.000
_cell.length_b   1.000
_cell.length_c   1.000
_cell.angle_alpha   90.00
_cell.angle_beta   90.00
_cell.angle_gamma   90.00
#
_symmetry.space_group_name_H-M   'P 1'
#
loop_
_entity.id
_entity.type
_entity.pdbx_description
1 polymer ?
#
loop_
_entity_poly.entity_id
_entity_poly.type
_entity_poly.pdbx_seq_one_letter_code
_entity_poly.pdbx_strand_id
1 'polypeptide(L)'
;MTQILVAEDEAMLRVIAVEMLEDAGFTVLQAGDGEEALALLKANPDIRLLVSDVKMPRMDGYALVQAGRHFKPELKVLLMTGYAQDPPPDVAGLKGILTLHKPFNLDRLCQLAGEMVKAG
;
A
#
# COMPACT_ATOMS: atom_id res chain seq x y z
N MET A 1 -8.79 14.88 4.63
CA MET A 1 -8.13 13.83 5.43
C MET A 1 -7.67 12.70 4.51
N THR A 2 -6.38 12.44 4.48
CA THR A 2 -5.82 11.37 3.62
C THR A 2 -5.98 10.02 4.30
N GLN A 3 -6.58 9.08 3.60
CA GLN A 3 -6.84 7.75 4.15
C GLN A 3 -5.90 6.68 3.61
N ILE A 4 -5.52 6.81 2.33
CA ILE A 4 -4.76 5.78 1.61
C ILE A 4 -3.56 6.40 0.92
N LEU A 5 -2.42 5.71 1.00
CA LEU A 5 -1.24 6.03 0.20
C LEU A 5 -1.00 4.88 -0.77
N VAL A 6 -0.89 5.20 -2.06
CA VAL A 6 -0.56 4.22 -3.10
C VAL A 6 0.90 4.41 -3.51
N ALA A 7 1.70 3.35 -3.39
CA ALA A 7 3.10 3.34 -3.82
C ALA A 7 3.25 2.39 -5.00
N GLU A 8 3.57 2.91 -6.16
CA GLU A 8 3.70 2.16 -7.40
C GLU A 8 4.64 2.90 -8.34
N ASP A 9 5.67 2.24 -8.83
CA ASP A 9 6.66 2.89 -9.70
C ASP A 9 6.20 3.02 -11.15
N GLU A 10 5.27 2.19 -11.61
CA GLU A 10 4.69 2.36 -12.93
C GLU A 10 3.60 3.43 -12.89
N ALA A 11 3.85 4.56 -13.55
CA ALA A 11 2.95 5.71 -13.49
C ALA A 11 1.53 5.37 -13.94
N MET A 12 1.38 4.56 -14.99
CA MET A 12 0.08 4.21 -15.54
C MET A 12 -0.74 3.37 -14.55
N LEU A 13 -0.11 2.35 -13.94
CA LEU A 13 -0.77 1.52 -12.93
C LEU A 13 -1.11 2.33 -11.68
N ARG A 14 -0.21 3.23 -11.29
CA ARG A 14 -0.44 4.11 -10.14
C ARG A 14 -1.66 4.98 -10.35
N VAL A 15 -1.77 5.64 -11.50
CA VAL A 15 -2.90 6.51 -11.81
C VAL A 15 -4.20 5.72 -11.81
N ILE A 16 -4.23 4.54 -12.40
CA ILE A 16 -5.43 3.71 -12.44
C ILE A 16 -5.88 3.33 -11.01
N ALA A 17 -4.94 2.89 -10.18
CA ALA A 17 -5.26 2.51 -8.80
C ALA A 17 -5.79 3.71 -8.01
N VAL A 18 -5.15 4.87 -8.15
CA VAL A 18 -5.56 6.09 -7.46
C VAL A 18 -6.97 6.50 -7.89
N GLU A 19 -7.24 6.52 -9.20
CA GLU A 19 -8.56 6.91 -9.70
C GLU A 19 -9.65 5.96 -9.21
N MET A 20 -9.41 4.67 -9.22
CA MET A 20 -10.38 3.70 -8.73
C MET A 20 -10.69 3.89 -7.25
N LEU A 21 -9.68 4.14 -6.45
CA LEU A 21 -9.88 4.37 -5.01
C LEU A 21 -10.57 5.69 -4.74
N GLU A 22 -10.24 6.74 -5.49
CA GLU A 22 -10.91 8.04 -5.35
C GLU A 22 -12.38 7.94 -5.76
N ASP A 23 -12.68 7.21 -6.84
CA ASP A 23 -14.06 6.99 -7.27
C ASP A 23 -14.86 6.21 -6.22
N ALA A 24 -14.18 5.38 -5.43
CA ALA A 24 -14.82 4.66 -4.33
C ALA A 24 -15.03 5.52 -3.07
N GLY A 25 -14.59 6.77 -3.09
CA GLY A 25 -14.83 7.71 -2.01
C GLY A 25 -13.64 7.94 -1.07
N PHE A 26 -12.46 7.39 -1.38
CA PHE A 26 -11.29 7.56 -0.52
C PHE A 26 -10.48 8.79 -0.91
N THR A 27 -9.80 9.36 0.06
CA THR A 27 -8.79 10.40 -0.18
C THR A 27 -7.44 9.71 -0.30
N VAL A 28 -6.76 9.92 -1.44
CA VAL A 28 -5.59 9.14 -1.81
C VAL A 28 -4.40 10.02 -2.11
N LEU A 29 -3.24 9.69 -1.55
CA LEU A 29 -1.95 10.22 -1.96
C LEU A 29 -1.22 9.16 -2.76
N GLN A 30 -0.26 9.58 -3.59
CA GLN A 30 0.49 8.65 -4.42
C GLN A 30 1.99 8.91 -4.34
N ALA A 31 2.76 7.84 -4.48
CA ALA A 31 4.21 7.87 -4.49
C ALA A 31 4.75 6.98 -5.61
N GLY A 32 5.84 7.39 -6.21
CA GLY A 32 6.47 6.65 -7.31
C GLY A 32 7.53 5.65 -6.88
N ASP A 33 7.92 5.67 -5.61
CA ASP A 33 8.87 4.71 -5.05
C ASP A 33 8.73 4.64 -3.53
N GLY A 34 9.49 3.72 -2.92
CA GLY A 34 9.39 3.49 -1.48
C GLY A 34 9.91 4.64 -0.63
N GLU A 35 10.92 5.34 -1.09
CA GLU A 35 11.45 6.49 -0.34
C GLU A 35 10.44 7.63 -0.27
N GLU A 36 9.82 7.95 -1.40
CA GLU A 36 8.77 8.96 -1.45
C GLU A 36 7.58 8.57 -0.60
N ALA A 37 7.19 7.29 -0.66
CA ALA A 37 6.08 6.76 0.13
C ALA A 37 6.36 6.91 1.63
N LEU A 38 7.58 6.57 2.05
CA LEU A 38 7.95 6.69 3.46
C LEU A 38 7.91 8.13 3.94
N ALA A 39 8.40 9.06 3.11
CA ALA A 39 8.34 10.49 3.44
C ALA A 39 6.88 10.97 3.60
N LEU A 40 5.99 10.51 2.72
CA LEU A 40 4.57 10.86 2.81
C LEU A 40 3.90 10.25 4.04
N LEU A 41 4.26 9.02 4.41
CA LEU A 41 3.75 8.41 5.64
C LEU A 41 4.14 9.22 6.87
N LYS A 42 5.36 9.72 6.92
CA LYS A 42 5.83 10.54 8.03
C LYS A 42 5.12 11.89 8.09
N ALA A 43 4.84 12.47 6.92
CA ALA A 43 4.23 13.80 6.82
C ALA A 43 2.70 13.77 7.02
N ASN A 44 2.06 12.62 6.91
CA ASN A 44 0.60 12.49 6.93
C ASN A 44 0.17 11.42 7.93
N PRO A 45 0.06 11.77 9.21
CA PRO A 45 -0.27 10.79 10.26
C PRO A 45 -1.67 10.19 10.15
N ASP A 46 -2.55 10.76 9.35
CA ASP A 46 -3.91 10.26 9.16
C ASP A 46 -4.02 9.16 8.09
N ILE A 47 -2.92 8.79 7.43
CA ILE A 47 -2.92 7.66 6.52
C ILE A 47 -3.17 6.37 7.30
N ARG A 48 -4.18 5.60 6.90
CA ARG A 48 -4.57 4.35 7.54
C ARG A 48 -4.15 3.10 6.78
N LEU A 49 -4.04 3.22 5.47
CA LEU A 49 -3.75 2.10 4.59
C LEU A 49 -2.65 2.47 3.60
N LEU A 50 -1.66 1.60 3.49
CA LEU A 50 -0.66 1.66 2.44
C LEU A 50 -0.97 0.58 1.41
N VAL A 51 -1.17 0.97 0.16
CA VAL A 51 -1.29 0.04 -0.98
C VAL A 51 0.00 0.15 -1.75
N SER A 52 0.81 -0.90 -1.77
CA SER A 52 2.16 -0.83 -2.33
C SER A 52 2.49 -2.01 -3.21
N ASP A 53 3.13 -1.74 -4.35
CA ASP A 53 3.80 -2.78 -5.11
C ASP A 53 5.01 -3.27 -4.30
N VAL A 54 5.37 -4.53 -4.46
CA VAL A 54 6.55 -5.10 -3.82
C VAL A 54 7.81 -4.64 -4.53
N LYS A 55 7.82 -4.69 -5.86
CA LYS A 55 9.02 -4.37 -6.64
C LYS A 55 9.03 -2.90 -7.03
N MET A 56 9.88 -2.13 -6.36
CA MET A 56 10.08 -0.71 -6.65
C MET A 56 11.56 -0.37 -6.53
N PRO A 57 12.04 0.66 -7.27
CA PRO A 57 13.41 1.11 -7.11
C PRO A 57 13.64 1.78 -5.74
N ARG A 58 14.87 1.84 -5.31
CA ARG A 58 15.37 2.47 -4.08
C ARG A 58 14.95 1.75 -2.81
N MET A 59 13.65 1.53 -2.63
CA MET A 59 13.13 0.83 -1.45
C MET A 59 11.93 -0.01 -1.91
N ASP A 60 12.01 -1.32 -1.79
CA ASP A 60 10.91 -2.21 -2.19
C ASP A 60 9.76 -2.17 -1.17
N GLY A 61 8.65 -2.83 -1.52
CA GLY A 61 7.46 -2.82 -0.67
C GLY A 61 7.68 -3.46 0.68
N TYR A 62 8.50 -4.49 0.77
CA TYR A 62 8.78 -5.14 2.06
C TYR A 62 9.58 -4.22 2.99
N ALA A 63 10.60 -3.56 2.44
CA ALA A 63 11.38 -2.60 3.22
C ALA A 63 10.52 -1.41 3.64
N LEU A 64 9.63 -0.96 2.76
CA LEU A 64 8.69 0.14 3.07
C LEU A 64 7.76 -0.25 4.22
N VAL A 65 7.23 -1.47 4.22
CA VAL A 65 6.37 -1.94 5.31
C VAL A 65 7.10 -1.92 6.63
N GLN A 66 8.32 -2.44 6.67
CA GLN A 66 9.12 -2.48 7.89
C GLN A 66 9.40 -1.07 8.41
N ALA A 67 9.83 -0.17 7.53
CA ALA A 67 10.12 1.21 7.92
C ALA A 67 8.84 1.94 8.36
N GLY A 68 7.75 1.75 7.63
CA GLY A 68 6.48 2.38 7.98
C GLY A 68 5.93 1.91 9.32
N ARG A 69 6.00 0.60 9.58
CA ARG A 69 5.54 0.02 10.84
C ARG A 69 6.39 0.41 12.03
N HIS A 70 7.64 0.77 11.79
CA HIS A 70 8.53 1.21 12.85
C HIS A 70 8.00 2.46 13.54
N PHE A 71 7.49 3.43 12.80
CA PHE A 71 6.94 4.65 13.39
C PHE A 71 5.40 4.69 13.39
N LYS A 72 4.74 3.77 12.71
CA LYS A 72 3.28 3.69 12.68
C LYS A 72 2.84 2.21 12.79
N PRO A 73 2.89 1.64 14.01
CA PRO A 73 2.66 0.20 14.20
C PRO A 73 1.27 -0.29 13.77
N GLU A 74 0.27 0.58 13.76
CA GLU A 74 -1.10 0.21 13.39
C GLU A 74 -1.41 0.38 11.91
N LEU A 75 -0.42 0.76 11.08
CA LEU A 75 -0.61 0.93 9.65
C LEU A 75 -1.05 -0.38 8.99
N LYS A 76 -2.17 -0.35 8.29
CA LYS A 76 -2.63 -1.47 7.48
C LYS A 76 -1.94 -1.44 6.12
N VAL A 77 -1.65 -2.60 5.56
CA VAL A 77 -0.90 -2.69 4.30
C VAL A 77 -1.54 -3.70 3.38
N LEU A 78 -1.72 -3.30 2.13
CA LEU A 78 -2.14 -4.18 1.04
C LEU A 78 -1.00 -4.21 0.02
N LEU A 79 -0.29 -5.33 -0.04
CA LEU A 79 0.81 -5.51 -0.99
C LEU A 79 0.29 -6.09 -2.29
N MET A 80 0.82 -5.57 -3.39
CA MET A 80 0.53 -6.05 -4.74
C MET A 80 1.79 -6.67 -5.30
N THR A 81 1.72 -7.91 -5.78
CA THR A 81 2.92 -8.59 -6.28
C THR A 81 2.63 -9.49 -7.47
N GLY A 82 3.57 -9.55 -8.41
CA GLY A 82 3.58 -10.52 -9.48
C GLY A 82 4.37 -11.78 -9.13
N TYR A 83 4.96 -11.82 -7.95
CA TYR A 83 5.77 -12.96 -7.51
C TYR A 83 4.90 -14.03 -6.86
N ALA A 84 5.26 -15.30 -7.11
CA ALA A 84 4.60 -16.44 -6.47
C ALA A 84 5.17 -16.75 -5.09
N GLN A 85 6.21 -16.05 -4.68
CA GLN A 85 6.90 -16.31 -3.42
C GLN A 85 6.22 -15.63 -2.25
N ASP A 86 6.28 -16.27 -1.10
CA ASP A 86 5.77 -15.69 0.14
C ASP A 86 6.62 -14.50 0.59
N PRO A 87 6.05 -13.55 1.33
CA PRO A 87 6.84 -12.46 1.89
C PRO A 87 7.89 -12.98 2.87
N PRO A 88 8.98 -12.21 3.10
CA PRO A 88 9.98 -12.59 4.11
C PRO A 88 9.36 -12.82 5.48
N PRO A 89 9.95 -13.69 6.32
CA PRO A 89 9.36 -14.02 7.64
C PRO A 89 9.08 -12.81 8.53
N ASP A 90 9.92 -11.78 8.45
CA ASP A 90 9.75 -10.56 9.25
C ASP A 90 8.60 -9.69 8.78
N VAL A 91 8.12 -9.89 7.56
CA VAL A 91 6.92 -9.24 7.04
C VAL A 91 5.70 -10.17 7.19
N ALA A 92 5.87 -11.45 6.89
CA ALA A 92 4.79 -12.43 6.96
C ALA A 92 4.18 -12.55 8.37
N GLY A 93 4.97 -12.30 9.41
CA GLY A 93 4.51 -12.36 10.79
C GLY A 93 3.77 -11.13 11.28
N LEU A 94 3.71 -10.06 10.48
CA LEU A 94 3.05 -8.82 10.89
C LEU A 94 1.54 -8.91 10.64
N LYS A 95 0.76 -8.37 11.58
CA LYS A 95 -0.70 -8.31 11.45
C LYS A 95 -1.11 -7.13 10.57
N GLY A 96 -2.28 -7.26 9.95
CA GLY A 96 -2.83 -6.17 9.14
C GLY A 96 -2.19 -6.02 7.78
N ILE A 97 -1.52 -7.05 7.29
CA ILE A 97 -0.91 -7.06 5.96
C ILE A 97 -1.59 -8.14 5.13
N LEU A 98 -2.14 -7.74 3.99
CA LEU A 98 -2.68 -8.64 2.99
C LEU A 98 -1.89 -8.52 1.71
N THR A 99 -1.85 -9.59 0.93
CA THR A 99 -1.16 -9.62 -0.36
C THR A 99 -2.16 -9.94 -1.47
N LEU A 100 -2.12 -9.14 -2.54
CA LEU A 100 -2.95 -9.34 -3.72
C LEU A 100 -2.03 -9.65 -4.89
N HIS A 101 -2.16 -10.85 -5.45
CA HIS A 101 -1.29 -11.32 -6.54
C HIS A 101 -1.76 -10.80 -7.89
N LYS A 102 -0.83 -10.36 -8.70
CA LYS A 102 -1.10 -9.92 -10.08
C LYS A 102 -1.24 -11.15 -11.00
N PRO A 103 -2.08 -11.11 -12.04
CA PRO A 103 -3.04 -10.06 -12.32
C PRO A 103 -4.22 -10.12 -11.35
N PHE A 104 -4.74 -8.97 -10.97
CA PHE A 104 -5.88 -8.90 -10.06
C PHE A 104 -6.95 -7.95 -10.60
N ASN A 105 -8.16 -8.11 -10.07
CA ASN A 105 -9.29 -7.28 -10.42
C ASN A 105 -9.23 -5.98 -9.59
N LEU A 106 -9.37 -4.83 -10.25
CA LEU A 106 -9.35 -3.53 -9.57
C LEU A 106 -10.54 -3.37 -8.62
N ASP A 107 -11.68 -3.97 -8.92
CA ASP A 107 -12.81 -3.99 -7.99
C ASP A 107 -12.45 -4.70 -6.70
N ARG A 108 -11.67 -5.78 -6.79
CA ARG A 108 -11.19 -6.50 -5.61
C ARG A 108 -10.25 -5.64 -4.79
N LEU A 109 -9.38 -4.86 -5.45
CA LEU A 109 -8.49 -3.92 -4.76
C LEU A 109 -9.32 -2.91 -3.96
N CYS A 110 -10.32 -2.30 -4.56
CA CYS A 110 -11.16 -1.31 -3.89
C CYS A 110 -11.95 -1.92 -2.74
N GLN A 111 -12.46 -3.14 -2.92
CA GLN A 111 -13.19 -3.85 -1.87
C GLN A 111 -12.30 -4.10 -0.65
N LEU A 112 -11.11 -4.64 -0.87
CA LEU A 112 -10.16 -4.92 0.21
C LEU A 112 -9.71 -3.64 0.90
N ALA A 113 -9.44 -2.59 0.13
CA ALA A 113 -9.04 -1.30 0.68
C ALA A 113 -10.13 -0.75 1.61
N GLY A 114 -11.39 -0.82 1.17
CA GLY A 114 -12.52 -0.36 1.98
C GLY A 114 -12.65 -1.13 3.27
N GLU A 115 -12.51 -2.45 3.22
CA GLU A 115 -12.58 -3.29 4.41
C GLU A 115 -11.45 -2.98 5.38
N MET A 116 -10.23 -2.80 4.87
CA MET A 116 -9.06 -2.56 5.71
C MET A 116 -9.11 -1.18 6.38
N VAL A 117 -9.57 -0.16 5.68
CA VAL A 117 -9.71 1.19 6.24
C VAL A 117 -10.76 1.18 7.37
N LYS A 118 -11.86 0.47 7.18
CA LYS A 118 -12.94 0.40 8.18
C LYS A 118 -12.57 -0.44 9.40
N ALA A 119 -11.71 -1.43 9.22
CA ALA A 119 -11.34 -2.36 10.29
C ALA A 119 -10.47 -1.72 11.38
N GLY A 120 -9.94 -0.52 11.10
CA GLY A 120 -9.15 0.19 12.08
C GLY A 120 -9.99 0.78 13.16
#